data_dc729382e8056f4a8eaeb997845fb418
#
_entry.id   dc729382e8056f4a8eaeb997845fb418
#
_cell.length_a   1.000
_cell.length_b   1.000
_cell.length_c   1.000
_cell.angle_alpha   90.00
_cell.angle_beta   90.00
_cell.angle_gamma   90.00
#
_symmetry.space_group_name_H-M   'P 1'
#
loop_
_entity.id
_entity.type
_entity.pdbx_description
1 polymer ?
#
loop_
_entity_poly.entity_id
_entity_poly.type
_entity_poly.pdbx_seq_one_letter_code
_entity_poly.pdbx_strand_id
1 'polypeptide(L)'
;MENLLEKIIKDEKSEEVARLNAISIVENLFTDLMDREKDIISRRFGFDGGNGETLEKIGQMHKLTRERVRQIESASIKKIKKLENLESYIGVLKSTVKQLVNEHGGLVRQDYLLDILTVICLELNNEPDEATYEKDRSIYKNHFHFLISRLLQDDLELVENSDEFNPSYKLKEHEVTYLEELAADLLAKVDVLKKTLSTEELLDILKKLDAYNKHQERLSQDSGLDISRVFKSQVFPDKADIINSNKVLYSLMQAIRNLEQNKYGEWGLADWKEIKPKTINDKIYLVLKNQGEPLHFTDIAKKINDVKFDKKTANAATVHNELILDNRYVLVGRGVYGLREWKK
;
A
#
# COMPACT_ATOMS: atom_id res chain seq x y z
N MET A 1 -4.26 13.38 28.29
CA MET A 1 -4.57 11.95 28.07
C MET A 1 -3.65 11.46 26.98
N GLU A 2 -2.89 10.43 27.24
CA GLU A 2 -2.00 9.84 26.25
C GLU A 2 -2.86 9.29 25.10
N ASN A 3 -2.46 9.59 23.86
CA ASN A 3 -3.20 9.21 22.67
C ASN A 3 -3.09 7.67 22.50
N LEU A 4 -4.22 6.98 22.19
CA LEU A 4 -4.26 5.52 22.04
C LEU A 4 -3.21 5.02 21.03
N LEU A 5 -3.10 5.69 19.87
CA LEU A 5 -2.15 5.33 18.82
C LEU A 5 -0.69 5.52 19.30
N GLU A 6 -0.42 6.58 20.05
CA GLU A 6 0.89 6.83 20.66
C GLU A 6 1.27 5.73 21.63
N LYS A 7 0.32 5.29 22.47
CA LYS A 7 0.52 4.17 23.39
C LYS A 7 0.80 2.87 22.66
N ILE A 8 0.03 2.54 21.62
CA ILE A 8 0.23 1.34 20.80
C ILE A 8 1.62 1.32 20.16
N ILE A 9 2.13 2.47 19.71
CA ILE A 9 3.42 2.56 19.00
C ILE A 9 4.61 2.59 19.98
N LYS A 10 4.45 3.20 21.14
CA LYS A 10 5.55 3.33 22.14
C LYS A 10 5.70 2.10 23.04
N ASP A 11 4.60 1.45 23.40
CA ASP A 11 4.58 0.32 24.35
C ASP A 11 4.34 -1.01 23.62
N GLU A 12 5.44 -1.72 23.32
CA GLU A 12 5.45 -2.99 22.56
C GLU A 12 4.63 -4.12 23.19
N LYS A 13 4.38 -4.06 24.49
CA LYS A 13 3.69 -5.11 25.26
C LYS A 13 2.35 -4.65 25.82
N SER A 14 1.78 -3.58 25.26
CA SER A 14 0.52 -3.08 25.79
C SER A 14 -0.65 -4.03 25.48
N GLU A 15 -1.61 -4.11 26.40
CA GLU A 15 -2.85 -4.87 26.15
C GLU A 15 -3.59 -4.38 24.91
N GLU A 16 -3.45 -3.09 24.57
CA GLU A 16 -4.08 -2.48 23.40
C GLU A 16 -3.53 -3.05 22.09
N VAL A 17 -2.25 -3.37 22.03
CA VAL A 17 -1.67 -4.02 20.85
C VAL A 17 -2.20 -5.43 20.68
N ALA A 18 -2.28 -6.20 21.77
CA ALA A 18 -2.88 -7.52 21.72
C ALA A 18 -4.35 -7.46 21.23
N ARG A 19 -5.09 -6.42 21.63
CA ARG A 19 -6.45 -6.16 21.17
C ARG A 19 -6.54 -5.68 19.71
N LEU A 20 -5.43 -5.23 19.11
CA LEU A 20 -5.37 -4.86 17.69
C LEU A 20 -5.10 -6.06 16.79
N ASN A 21 -4.77 -7.23 17.32
CA ASN A 21 -4.47 -8.43 16.53
C ASN A 21 -5.68 -8.86 15.68
N ALA A 22 -5.59 -8.62 14.36
CA ALA A 22 -6.68 -8.85 13.43
C ALA A 22 -7.14 -10.31 13.37
N ILE A 23 -6.21 -11.27 13.52
CA ILE A 23 -6.51 -12.71 13.50
C ILE A 23 -7.35 -13.06 14.72
N SER A 24 -6.90 -12.69 15.91
CA SER A 24 -7.62 -12.94 17.17
C SER A 24 -8.99 -12.25 17.21
N ILE A 25 -9.10 -11.04 16.65
CA ILE A 25 -10.39 -10.35 16.51
C ILE A 25 -11.34 -11.20 15.67
N VAL A 26 -10.92 -11.66 14.49
CA VAL A 26 -11.76 -12.45 13.58
C VAL A 26 -12.13 -13.79 14.21
N GLU A 27 -11.21 -14.48 14.88
CA GLU A 27 -11.47 -15.73 15.60
C GLU A 27 -12.58 -15.56 16.64
N ASN A 28 -12.50 -14.50 17.45
CA ASN A 28 -13.54 -14.18 18.44
C ASN A 28 -14.89 -13.86 17.79
N LEU A 29 -14.89 -13.08 16.71
CA LEU A 29 -16.12 -12.74 15.97
C LEU A 29 -16.76 -13.94 15.29
N PHE A 30 -15.99 -14.99 14.99
CA PHE A 30 -16.48 -16.19 14.33
C PHE A 30 -17.03 -17.23 15.29
N THR A 31 -16.95 -17.03 16.59
CA THR A 31 -17.38 -18.04 17.59
C THR A 31 -18.80 -18.54 17.34
N ASP A 32 -19.73 -17.63 17.02
CA ASP A 32 -21.15 -17.94 16.81
C ASP A 32 -21.52 -18.30 15.35
N LEU A 33 -20.54 -18.39 14.46
CA LEU A 33 -20.78 -18.80 13.07
C LEU A 33 -20.65 -20.32 12.91
N MET A 34 -21.46 -20.88 12.02
CA MET A 34 -21.31 -22.28 11.60
C MET A 34 -20.04 -22.46 10.75
N ASP A 35 -19.48 -23.66 10.74
CA ASP A 35 -18.25 -23.97 9.99
C ASP A 35 -18.33 -23.57 8.51
N ARG A 36 -19.49 -23.78 7.90
CA ARG A 36 -19.73 -23.38 6.50
C ARG A 36 -19.70 -21.87 6.31
N GLU A 37 -20.22 -21.10 7.26
CA GLU A 37 -20.23 -19.65 7.24
C GLU A 37 -18.80 -19.11 7.39
N LYS A 38 -18.04 -19.72 8.31
CA LYS A 38 -16.61 -19.42 8.53
C LYS A 38 -15.78 -19.68 7.27
N ASP A 39 -15.94 -20.86 6.66
CA ASP A 39 -15.19 -21.22 5.46
C ASP A 39 -15.50 -20.29 4.27
N ILE A 40 -16.77 -19.94 4.07
CA ILE A 40 -17.18 -19.01 3.00
C ILE A 40 -16.50 -17.63 3.17
N ILE A 41 -16.53 -17.06 4.38
CA ILE A 41 -15.89 -15.76 4.64
C ILE A 41 -14.36 -15.89 4.51
N SER A 42 -13.75 -16.92 5.09
CA SER A 42 -12.31 -17.14 5.04
C SER A 42 -11.78 -17.22 3.61
N ARG A 43 -12.47 -17.97 2.74
CA ARG A 43 -12.12 -18.06 1.32
C ARG A 43 -12.37 -16.77 0.57
N ARG A 44 -13.50 -16.10 0.87
CA ARG A 44 -13.86 -14.84 0.21
C ARG A 44 -12.83 -13.76 0.43
N PHE A 45 -12.23 -13.71 1.61
CA PHE A 45 -11.23 -12.71 2.00
C PHE A 45 -9.79 -13.24 1.98
N GLY A 46 -9.56 -14.54 1.70
CA GLY A 46 -8.23 -15.13 1.60
C GLY A 46 -7.48 -15.16 2.93
N PHE A 47 -8.13 -15.60 4.00
CA PHE A 47 -7.53 -15.61 5.36
C PHE A 47 -6.33 -16.56 5.52
N ASP A 48 -6.07 -17.39 4.52
CA ASP A 48 -4.86 -18.23 4.41
C ASP A 48 -3.63 -17.48 3.86
N GLY A 49 -3.79 -16.20 3.56
CA GLY A 49 -2.78 -15.33 2.93
C GLY A 49 -2.82 -15.34 1.40
N GLY A 50 -3.76 -16.11 0.81
CA GLY A 50 -4.00 -16.09 -0.62
C GLY A 50 -4.89 -14.94 -1.08
N ASN A 51 -5.12 -14.88 -2.40
CA ASN A 51 -6.13 -13.97 -2.95
C ASN A 51 -7.54 -14.48 -2.61
N GLY A 52 -8.44 -13.55 -2.28
CA GLY A 52 -9.84 -13.88 -2.06
C GLY A 52 -10.48 -14.57 -3.27
N GLU A 53 -11.27 -15.60 -2.99
CA GLU A 53 -11.95 -16.39 -4.03
C GLU A 53 -13.23 -15.72 -4.52
N THR A 54 -13.60 -15.97 -5.78
CA THR A 54 -14.87 -15.50 -6.32
C THR A 54 -16.05 -16.28 -5.72
N LEU A 55 -17.22 -15.62 -5.62
CA LEU A 55 -18.46 -16.28 -5.15
C LEU A 55 -18.79 -17.54 -5.95
N GLU A 56 -18.45 -17.56 -7.22
CA GLU A 56 -18.67 -18.68 -8.12
C GLU A 56 -17.79 -19.89 -7.78
N LYS A 57 -16.48 -19.65 -7.55
CA LYS A 57 -15.53 -20.69 -7.13
C LYS A 57 -15.93 -21.28 -5.77
N ILE A 58 -16.28 -20.45 -4.80
CA ILE A 58 -16.77 -20.87 -3.49
C ILE A 58 -18.06 -21.69 -3.65
N GLY A 59 -18.97 -21.24 -4.52
CA GLY A 59 -20.21 -21.95 -4.81
C GLY A 59 -19.97 -23.36 -5.35
N GLN A 60 -19.06 -23.53 -6.29
CA GLN A 60 -18.68 -24.85 -6.82
C GLN A 60 -18.20 -25.80 -5.71
N MET A 61 -17.36 -25.31 -4.80
CA MET A 61 -16.82 -26.11 -3.69
C MET A 61 -17.90 -26.54 -2.70
N HIS A 62 -18.85 -25.67 -2.40
CA HIS A 62 -19.94 -25.95 -1.46
C HIS A 62 -21.19 -26.54 -2.11
N LYS A 63 -21.19 -26.79 -3.42
CA LYS A 63 -22.36 -27.23 -4.22
C LYS A 63 -23.53 -26.24 -4.08
N LEU A 64 -23.24 -24.95 -4.16
CA LEU A 64 -24.17 -23.84 -4.06
C LEU A 64 -24.12 -22.97 -5.31
N THR A 65 -25.19 -22.23 -5.54
CA THR A 65 -25.17 -21.13 -6.54
C THR A 65 -24.39 -19.92 -6.01
N ARG A 66 -23.83 -19.12 -6.93
CA ARG A 66 -23.19 -17.84 -6.62
C ARG A 66 -24.05 -16.96 -5.70
N GLU A 67 -25.34 -16.85 -6.02
CA GLU A 67 -26.28 -16.05 -5.25
C GLU A 67 -26.50 -16.61 -3.84
N ARG A 68 -26.53 -17.93 -3.67
CA ARG A 68 -26.65 -18.54 -2.35
C ARG A 68 -25.42 -18.28 -1.48
N VAL A 69 -24.23 -18.31 -2.06
CA VAL A 69 -22.98 -17.94 -1.36
C VAL A 69 -23.04 -16.47 -0.90
N ARG A 70 -23.47 -15.55 -1.79
CA ARG A 70 -23.64 -14.13 -1.45
C ARG A 70 -24.62 -13.91 -0.31
N GLN A 71 -25.74 -14.66 -0.29
CA GLN A 71 -26.73 -14.60 0.80
C GLN A 71 -26.15 -15.07 2.13
N ILE A 72 -25.37 -16.17 2.12
CA ILE A 72 -24.73 -16.70 3.33
C ILE A 72 -23.69 -15.69 3.82
N GLU A 73 -22.80 -15.17 2.97
CA GLU A 73 -21.82 -14.13 3.31
C GLU A 73 -22.52 -12.93 3.99
N SER A 74 -23.55 -12.40 3.34
CA SER A 74 -24.31 -11.24 3.85
C SER A 74 -25.00 -11.52 5.20
N ALA A 75 -25.59 -12.71 5.34
CA ALA A 75 -26.25 -13.13 6.58
C ALA A 75 -25.23 -13.31 7.72
N SER A 76 -24.08 -13.89 7.44
CA SER A 76 -23.01 -14.09 8.41
C SER A 76 -22.43 -12.76 8.91
N ILE A 77 -22.18 -11.81 7.99
CA ILE A 77 -21.74 -10.46 8.38
C ILE A 77 -22.79 -9.75 9.25
N LYS A 78 -24.09 -9.92 8.91
CA LYS A 78 -25.18 -9.38 9.74
C LYS A 78 -25.25 -10.01 11.13
N LYS A 79 -24.93 -11.31 11.25
CA LYS A 79 -24.83 -11.97 12.57
C LYS A 79 -23.71 -11.36 13.39
N ILE A 80 -22.51 -11.20 12.80
CA ILE A 80 -21.35 -10.58 13.46
C ILE A 80 -21.73 -9.17 13.94
N LYS A 81 -22.34 -8.35 13.08
CA LYS A 81 -22.74 -6.97 13.43
C LYS A 81 -23.78 -6.88 14.56
N LYS A 82 -24.46 -7.95 14.87
CA LYS A 82 -25.46 -8.02 15.95
C LYS A 82 -24.93 -8.57 17.28
N LEU A 83 -23.64 -8.93 17.35
CA LEU A 83 -23.03 -9.40 18.60
C LEU A 83 -23.11 -8.28 19.65
N GLU A 84 -23.64 -8.58 20.84
CA GLU A 84 -23.75 -7.62 21.93
C GLU A 84 -22.40 -7.06 22.38
N ASN A 85 -21.34 -7.88 22.27
CA ASN A 85 -19.98 -7.53 22.64
C ASN A 85 -19.10 -7.13 21.45
N LEU A 86 -19.67 -6.81 20.29
CA LEU A 86 -18.92 -6.44 19.08
C LEU A 86 -17.92 -5.31 19.37
N GLU A 87 -18.36 -4.25 20.04
CA GLU A 87 -17.51 -3.09 20.33
C GLU A 87 -16.32 -3.44 21.24
N SER A 88 -16.46 -4.45 22.11
CA SER A 88 -15.35 -4.90 22.94
C SER A 88 -14.24 -5.58 22.10
N TYR A 89 -14.57 -6.19 20.97
CA TYR A 89 -13.62 -6.80 20.07
C TYR A 89 -13.01 -5.82 19.07
N ILE A 90 -13.82 -4.90 18.50
CA ILE A 90 -13.36 -4.02 17.42
C ILE A 90 -13.04 -2.58 17.87
N GLY A 91 -13.36 -2.20 19.10
CA GLY A 91 -13.27 -0.81 19.55
C GLY A 91 -11.86 -0.22 19.48
N VAL A 92 -10.84 -1.00 19.85
CA VAL A 92 -9.42 -0.60 19.74
C VAL A 92 -9.05 -0.40 18.26
N LEU A 93 -9.38 -1.37 17.39
CA LEU A 93 -9.15 -1.27 15.95
C LEU A 93 -9.85 -0.05 15.36
N LYS A 94 -11.12 0.14 15.68
CA LYS A 94 -11.93 1.28 15.20
C LYS A 94 -11.29 2.62 15.58
N SER A 95 -10.89 2.77 16.83
CA SER A 95 -10.26 3.99 17.33
C SER A 95 -8.91 4.23 16.66
N THR A 96 -8.09 3.18 16.53
CA THR A 96 -6.77 3.24 15.87
C THR A 96 -6.92 3.63 14.40
N VAL A 97 -7.84 2.99 13.66
CA VAL A 97 -8.06 3.29 12.24
C VAL A 97 -8.56 4.73 12.04
N LYS A 98 -9.54 5.18 12.85
CA LYS A 98 -10.03 6.57 12.79
C LYS A 98 -8.92 7.57 13.03
N GLN A 99 -8.08 7.29 14.00
CA GLN A 99 -6.96 8.15 14.34
C GLN A 99 -5.89 8.15 13.23
N LEU A 100 -5.53 6.99 12.69
CA LEU A 100 -4.61 6.91 11.54
C LEU A 100 -5.14 7.70 10.34
N VAL A 101 -6.42 7.52 9.98
CA VAL A 101 -7.02 8.26 8.87
C VAL A 101 -7.00 9.77 9.13
N ASN A 102 -7.29 10.21 10.36
CA ASN A 102 -7.24 11.63 10.73
C ASN A 102 -5.81 12.19 10.65
N GLU A 103 -4.80 11.48 11.20
CA GLU A 103 -3.39 11.85 11.15
C GLU A 103 -2.86 12.00 9.69
N HIS A 104 -3.47 11.30 8.76
CA HIS A 104 -3.13 11.33 7.35
C HIS A 104 -4.05 12.27 6.52
N GLY A 105 -4.75 13.21 7.16
CA GLY A 105 -5.55 14.22 6.47
C GLY A 105 -6.93 13.76 6.01
N GLY A 106 -7.46 12.70 6.58
CA GLY A 106 -8.83 12.24 6.38
C GLY A 106 -9.06 11.34 5.16
N LEU A 107 -8.05 11.16 4.29
CA LEU A 107 -8.07 10.25 3.13
C LEU A 107 -6.80 9.40 3.12
N VAL A 108 -6.93 8.07 3.10
CA VAL A 108 -5.80 7.14 3.09
C VAL A 108 -6.04 6.02 2.09
N ARG A 109 -5.08 5.78 1.19
CA ARG A 109 -5.14 4.65 0.26
C ARG A 109 -5.31 3.34 1.02
N GLN A 110 -6.20 2.49 0.56
CA GLN A 110 -6.54 1.22 1.22
C GLN A 110 -5.29 0.38 1.52
N ASP A 111 -4.46 0.10 0.52
CA ASP A 111 -3.26 -0.72 0.71
C ASP A 111 -2.29 -0.11 1.72
N TYR A 112 -2.11 1.22 1.69
CA TYR A 112 -1.23 1.94 2.59
C TYR A 112 -1.71 1.87 4.05
N LEU A 113 -3.01 2.03 4.30
CA LEU A 113 -3.58 1.85 5.64
C LEU A 113 -3.40 0.42 6.15
N LEU A 114 -3.64 -0.57 5.28
CA LEU A 114 -3.46 -1.98 5.63
C LEU A 114 -2.00 -2.30 5.92
N ASP A 115 -1.04 -1.70 5.20
CA ASP A 115 0.38 -1.85 5.47
C ASP A 115 0.78 -1.27 6.84
N ILE A 116 0.31 -0.07 7.18
CA ILE A 116 0.54 0.55 8.49
C ILE A 116 0.05 -0.36 9.61
N LEU A 117 -1.20 -0.83 9.55
CA LEU A 117 -1.79 -1.71 10.56
C LEU A 117 -1.05 -3.05 10.67
N THR A 118 -0.65 -3.61 9.54
CA THR A 118 0.08 -4.88 9.50
C THR A 118 1.46 -4.74 10.14
N VAL A 119 2.19 -3.67 9.83
CA VAL A 119 3.50 -3.39 10.46
C VAL A 119 3.36 -3.21 11.97
N ILE A 120 2.35 -2.48 12.43
CA ILE A 120 2.06 -2.33 13.87
C ILE A 120 1.91 -3.71 14.53
N CYS A 121 1.18 -4.64 13.91
CA CYS A 121 0.92 -5.94 14.51
C CYS A 121 2.06 -6.95 14.38
N LEU A 122 2.78 -6.95 13.26
CA LEU A 122 3.83 -7.93 13.01
C LEU A 122 5.21 -7.51 13.49
N GLU A 123 5.59 -6.25 13.25
CA GLU A 123 6.98 -5.83 13.44
C GLU A 123 7.22 -5.09 14.75
N LEU A 124 6.25 -4.28 15.22
CA LEU A 124 6.44 -3.52 16.45
C LEU A 124 6.35 -4.40 17.70
N ASN A 125 5.73 -5.57 17.60
CA ASN A 125 5.44 -6.42 18.75
C ASN A 125 6.16 -7.76 18.74
N ASN A 126 6.70 -8.17 17.61
CA ASN A 126 7.41 -9.44 17.45
C ASN A 126 8.61 -9.23 16.53
N GLU A 127 9.63 -10.07 16.68
CA GLU A 127 10.63 -10.25 15.64
C GLU A 127 10.04 -11.22 14.61
N PRO A 128 9.63 -10.76 13.42
CA PRO A 128 9.03 -11.64 12.44
C PRO A 128 10.06 -12.63 11.90
N ASP A 129 9.64 -13.88 11.70
CA ASP A 129 10.45 -14.88 10.99
C ASP A 129 10.53 -14.50 9.51
N GLU A 130 11.73 -14.22 8.99
CA GLU A 130 11.96 -13.86 7.60
C GLU A 130 11.38 -14.89 6.61
N ALA A 131 11.36 -16.18 6.96
CA ALA A 131 10.87 -17.25 6.09
C ALA A 131 9.34 -17.21 5.90
N THR A 132 8.59 -16.73 6.89
CA THR A 132 7.12 -16.68 6.86
C THR A 132 6.57 -15.28 6.66
N TYR A 133 7.42 -14.25 6.77
CA TYR A 133 7.02 -12.84 6.80
C TYR A 133 6.02 -12.42 5.73
N GLU A 134 6.29 -12.69 4.46
CA GLU A 134 5.40 -12.31 3.36
C GLU A 134 4.03 -13.00 3.43
N LYS A 135 4.01 -14.24 3.90
CA LYS A 135 2.78 -14.98 4.12
C LYS A 135 1.98 -14.40 5.29
N ASP A 136 2.64 -14.17 6.41
CA ASP A 136 2.02 -13.62 7.61
C ASP A 136 1.48 -12.21 7.35
N ARG A 137 2.26 -11.38 6.64
CA ARG A 137 1.83 -10.08 6.18
C ARG A 137 0.55 -10.15 5.34
N SER A 138 0.48 -11.08 4.40
CA SER A 138 -0.72 -11.27 3.57
C SER A 138 -1.92 -11.71 4.41
N ILE A 139 -1.72 -12.59 5.37
CA ILE A 139 -2.77 -13.02 6.31
C ILE A 139 -3.32 -11.82 7.09
N TYR A 140 -2.45 -11.04 7.73
CA TYR A 140 -2.88 -9.85 8.50
C TYR A 140 -3.59 -8.81 7.63
N LYS A 141 -3.06 -8.51 6.44
CA LYS A 141 -3.70 -7.59 5.48
C LYS A 141 -5.12 -8.03 5.13
N ASN A 142 -5.32 -9.30 4.85
CA ASN A 142 -6.61 -9.86 4.49
C ASN A 142 -7.62 -9.81 5.65
N HIS A 143 -7.16 -10.06 6.88
CA HIS A 143 -7.99 -9.93 8.08
C HIS A 143 -8.37 -8.47 8.34
N PHE A 144 -7.42 -7.55 8.28
CA PHE A 144 -7.72 -6.10 8.40
C PHE A 144 -8.65 -5.62 7.29
N HIS A 145 -8.43 -6.06 6.05
CA HIS A 145 -9.32 -5.72 4.94
C HIS A 145 -10.76 -6.14 5.22
N PHE A 146 -10.98 -7.36 5.72
CA PHE A 146 -12.31 -7.82 6.13
C PHE A 146 -12.89 -6.93 7.24
N LEU A 147 -12.16 -6.75 8.33
CA LEU A 147 -12.62 -6.00 9.48
C LEU A 147 -13.02 -4.56 9.11
N ILE A 148 -12.17 -3.86 8.38
CA ILE A 148 -12.41 -2.47 7.99
C ILE A 148 -13.55 -2.38 6.97
N SER A 149 -13.47 -3.16 5.88
CA SER A 149 -14.43 -3.05 4.77
C SER A 149 -15.84 -3.54 5.14
N ARG A 150 -15.98 -4.39 6.17
CA ARG A 150 -17.28 -4.97 6.54
C ARG A 150 -17.83 -4.47 7.87
N LEU A 151 -16.98 -4.09 8.82
CA LEU A 151 -17.44 -3.76 10.17
C LEU A 151 -17.30 -2.27 10.52
N LEU A 152 -16.44 -1.50 9.83
CA LEU A 152 -16.23 -0.08 10.11
C LEU A 152 -16.95 0.86 9.13
N GLN A 153 -17.92 0.36 8.37
CA GLN A 153 -18.67 1.14 7.36
C GLN A 153 -19.52 2.28 7.94
N ASP A 154 -19.77 2.28 9.26
CA ASP A 154 -20.53 3.35 9.90
C ASP A 154 -19.67 4.61 10.13
N ASP A 155 -18.37 4.44 10.28
CA ASP A 155 -17.40 5.52 10.54
C ASP A 155 -16.59 5.90 9.29
N LEU A 156 -16.35 4.94 8.39
CA LEU A 156 -15.52 5.09 7.20
C LEU A 156 -16.31 4.88 5.92
N GLU A 157 -15.95 5.62 4.90
CA GLU A 157 -16.42 5.45 3.53
C GLU A 157 -15.26 4.97 2.66
N LEU A 158 -15.51 3.94 1.84
CA LEU A 158 -14.56 3.48 0.82
C LEU A 158 -14.82 4.20 -0.50
N VAL A 159 -13.86 5.00 -0.92
CA VAL A 159 -13.85 5.68 -2.21
C VAL A 159 -13.24 4.73 -3.25
N GLU A 160 -14.08 4.00 -4.00
CA GLU A 160 -13.61 2.99 -4.98
C GLU A 160 -13.61 3.51 -6.42
N ASN A 161 -14.60 4.32 -6.78
CA ASN A 161 -14.87 4.74 -8.15
C ASN A 161 -14.59 6.23 -8.36
N SER A 162 -13.46 6.72 -7.84
CA SER A 162 -12.98 8.08 -8.12
C SER A 162 -12.09 8.07 -9.36
N ASP A 163 -12.14 9.12 -10.15
CA ASP A 163 -11.21 9.35 -11.26
C ASP A 163 -9.86 9.88 -10.73
N GLU A 164 -9.87 10.53 -9.57
CA GLU A 164 -8.73 11.18 -8.94
C GLU A 164 -7.95 10.24 -8.01
N PHE A 165 -8.64 9.32 -7.31
CA PHE A 165 -8.02 8.50 -6.27
C PHE A 165 -8.09 6.99 -6.54
N ASN A 166 -7.04 6.30 -6.15
CA ASN A 166 -7.05 4.85 -5.96
C ASN A 166 -8.04 4.48 -4.84
N PRO A 167 -8.47 3.21 -4.73
CA PRO A 167 -9.31 2.76 -3.61
C PRO A 167 -8.75 3.26 -2.28
N SER A 168 -9.52 4.11 -1.58
CA SER A 168 -9.07 4.83 -0.38
C SER A 168 -10.17 4.89 0.65
N TYR A 169 -9.81 4.83 1.93
CA TYR A 169 -10.73 5.08 3.02
C TYR A 169 -10.71 6.55 3.42
N LYS A 170 -11.89 7.12 3.64
CA LYS A 170 -12.05 8.44 4.25
C LYS A 170 -12.97 8.38 5.46
N LEU A 171 -12.84 9.34 6.37
CA LEU A 171 -13.84 9.58 7.38
C LEU A 171 -15.12 10.14 6.72
N LYS A 172 -16.30 9.64 7.10
CA LYS A 172 -17.57 10.05 6.46
C LYS A 172 -17.81 11.55 6.48
N GLU A 173 -17.40 12.21 7.55
CA GLU A 173 -17.60 13.64 7.75
C GLU A 173 -16.54 14.51 7.05
N HIS A 174 -15.51 13.89 6.43
CA HIS A 174 -14.43 14.62 5.76
C HIS A 174 -14.80 14.90 4.31
N GLU A 175 -14.79 16.16 3.92
CA GLU A 175 -14.82 16.58 2.52
C GLU A 175 -13.44 16.38 1.91
N VAL A 176 -13.38 15.82 0.70
CA VAL A 176 -12.13 15.53 -0.02
C VAL A 176 -11.94 16.37 -1.29
N THR A 177 -12.89 17.25 -1.63
CA THR A 177 -12.85 18.09 -2.84
C THR A 177 -11.59 18.95 -2.94
N TYR A 178 -11.08 19.45 -1.81
CA TYR A 178 -9.82 20.20 -1.80
C TYR A 178 -8.60 19.30 -2.10
N LEU A 179 -8.66 18.01 -1.80
CA LEU A 179 -7.62 17.05 -2.14
C LEU A 179 -7.67 16.70 -3.64
N GLU A 180 -8.86 16.72 -4.26
CA GLU A 180 -9.03 16.53 -5.71
C GLU A 180 -8.37 17.68 -6.48
N GLU A 181 -8.55 18.93 -6.02
CA GLU A 181 -7.90 20.11 -6.61
C GLU A 181 -6.36 19.97 -6.54
N LEU A 182 -5.82 19.60 -5.37
CA LEU A 182 -4.39 19.38 -5.22
C LEU A 182 -3.87 18.23 -6.11
N ALA A 183 -4.63 17.15 -6.22
CA ALA A 183 -4.27 16.00 -7.04
C ALA A 183 -4.17 16.37 -8.53
N ALA A 184 -5.15 17.12 -9.04
CA ALA A 184 -5.18 17.58 -10.40
C ALA A 184 -3.98 18.51 -10.72
N ASP A 185 -3.73 19.49 -9.85
CA ASP A 185 -2.61 20.44 -10.01
C ASP A 185 -1.26 19.73 -9.97
N LEU A 186 -1.09 18.77 -9.05
CA LEU A 186 0.15 18.01 -8.93
C LEU A 186 0.40 17.16 -10.18
N LEU A 187 -0.60 16.42 -10.65
CA LEU A 187 -0.49 15.59 -11.86
C LEU A 187 -0.14 16.44 -13.08
N ALA A 188 -0.79 17.59 -13.27
CA ALA A 188 -0.48 18.52 -14.35
C ALA A 188 0.97 19.01 -14.27
N LYS A 189 1.46 19.32 -13.06
CA LYS A 189 2.84 19.77 -12.85
C LYS A 189 3.85 18.67 -13.15
N VAL A 190 3.60 17.45 -12.68
CA VAL A 190 4.46 16.27 -12.95
C VAL A 190 4.51 15.97 -14.45
N ASP A 191 3.36 16.06 -15.15
CA ASP A 191 3.31 15.84 -16.60
C ASP A 191 4.13 16.87 -17.38
N VAL A 192 4.14 18.11 -16.96
CA VAL A 192 4.98 19.17 -17.58
C VAL A 192 6.46 18.90 -17.39
N LEU A 193 6.89 18.40 -16.20
CA LEU A 193 8.29 18.15 -15.90
C LEU A 193 8.88 16.99 -16.69
N LYS A 194 8.08 16.00 -17.08
CA LYS A 194 8.48 14.82 -17.89
C LYS A 194 9.72 14.08 -17.34
N LYS A 195 9.89 14.06 -16.03
CA LYS A 195 10.98 13.35 -15.33
C LYS A 195 10.47 12.69 -14.05
N THR A 196 11.11 11.60 -13.65
CA THR A 196 10.90 11.01 -12.32
C THR A 196 11.42 11.95 -11.23
N LEU A 197 10.78 11.92 -10.06
CA LEU A 197 11.02 12.82 -8.93
C LEU A 197 11.25 12.00 -7.65
N SER A 198 12.15 12.46 -6.79
CA SER A 198 12.24 11.92 -5.44
C SER A 198 11.01 12.33 -4.61
N THR A 199 10.80 11.67 -3.48
CA THR A 199 9.72 12.02 -2.55
C THR A 199 9.87 13.45 -2.04
N GLU A 200 11.08 13.89 -1.73
CA GLU A 200 11.38 15.25 -1.31
C GLU A 200 11.06 16.28 -2.40
N GLU A 201 11.51 16.03 -3.65
CA GLU A 201 11.20 16.90 -4.78
C GLU A 201 9.70 17.03 -5.00
N LEU A 202 8.96 15.92 -4.90
CA LEU A 202 7.52 15.92 -5.12
C LEU A 202 6.77 16.64 -4.00
N LEU A 203 7.17 16.45 -2.74
CA LEU A 203 6.64 17.19 -1.59
C LEU A 203 6.90 18.70 -1.73
N ASP A 204 8.11 19.09 -2.19
CA ASP A 204 8.45 20.49 -2.42
C ASP A 204 7.62 21.12 -3.54
N ILE A 205 7.34 20.37 -4.60
CA ILE A 205 6.45 20.81 -5.67
C ILE A 205 5.04 21.01 -5.11
N LEU A 206 4.52 20.03 -4.37
CA LEU A 206 3.17 20.06 -3.82
C LEU A 206 2.97 21.27 -2.91
N LYS A 207 3.94 21.57 -2.02
CA LYS A 207 3.90 22.74 -1.12
C LYS A 207 3.96 24.08 -1.85
N LYS A 208 4.37 24.13 -3.12
CA LYS A 208 4.43 25.35 -3.96
C LYS A 208 3.21 25.54 -4.84
N LEU A 209 2.26 24.59 -4.86
CA LEU A 209 1.03 24.72 -5.64
C LEU A 209 0.10 25.79 -5.06
N ASP A 210 -0.62 26.50 -5.92
CA ASP A 210 -1.62 27.48 -5.48
C ASP A 210 -2.75 26.83 -4.68
N ALA A 211 -3.18 25.63 -5.09
CA ALA A 211 -4.15 24.84 -4.35
C ALA A 211 -3.66 24.48 -2.92
N TYR A 212 -2.36 24.21 -2.73
CA TYR A 212 -1.82 23.99 -1.39
C TYR A 212 -1.94 25.25 -0.51
N ASN A 213 -1.53 26.41 -1.03
CA ASN A 213 -1.61 27.68 -0.32
C ASN A 213 -3.06 28.03 0.05
N LYS A 214 -4.00 27.79 -0.87
CA LYS A 214 -5.44 28.01 -0.65
C LYS A 214 -6.03 27.17 0.49
N HIS A 215 -5.52 25.94 0.67
CA HIS A 215 -6.03 24.97 1.64
C HIS A 215 -5.06 24.66 2.78
N GLN A 216 -4.04 25.49 2.98
CA GLN A 216 -2.95 25.27 3.94
C GLN A 216 -3.44 24.96 5.36
N GLU A 217 -4.46 25.65 5.84
CA GLU A 217 -5.02 25.42 7.19
C GLU A 217 -5.54 23.99 7.40
N ARG A 218 -6.05 23.35 6.35
CA ARG A 218 -6.54 21.96 6.37
C ARG A 218 -5.41 20.95 6.23
N LEU A 219 -4.33 21.32 5.55
CA LEU A 219 -3.21 20.45 5.21
C LEU A 219 -2.06 20.47 6.23
N SER A 220 -1.96 21.55 7.01
CA SER A 220 -0.90 21.77 7.99
C SER A 220 -1.23 21.25 9.38
N GLN A 221 -2.25 20.41 9.54
CA GLN A 221 -2.60 19.80 10.83
C GLN A 221 -1.56 18.75 11.21
N ASP A 222 -0.39 19.21 11.64
CA ASP A 222 0.55 18.37 12.33
C ASP A 222 0.04 18.14 13.76
N SER A 223 -0.40 16.94 14.03
CA SER A 223 -0.83 16.54 15.37
C SER A 223 0.31 16.42 16.37
N GLY A 224 1.56 16.52 15.91
CA GLY A 224 2.75 16.24 16.69
C GLY A 224 2.92 14.76 17.07
N LEU A 225 2.05 13.87 16.59
CA LEU A 225 2.14 12.44 16.86
C LEU A 225 3.27 11.81 16.04
N ASP A 226 4.26 11.26 16.72
CA ASP A 226 5.35 10.53 16.11
C ASP A 226 4.99 9.05 15.89
N ILE A 227 4.83 8.68 14.63
CA ILE A 227 4.62 7.29 14.18
C ILE A 227 5.76 6.80 13.28
N SER A 228 6.92 7.51 13.30
CA SER A 228 8.09 7.18 12.46
C SER A 228 8.57 5.75 12.63
N ARG A 229 8.37 5.16 13.80
CA ARG A 229 8.72 3.76 14.08
C ARG A 229 8.06 2.78 13.11
N VAL A 230 6.80 3.03 12.72
CA VAL A 230 6.07 2.22 11.73
C VAL A 230 6.74 2.30 10.37
N PHE A 231 7.19 3.49 9.98
CA PHE A 231 7.78 3.74 8.66
C PHE A 231 9.24 3.29 8.52
N LYS A 232 9.87 2.76 9.59
CA LYS A 232 11.18 2.10 9.52
C LYS A 232 11.14 0.72 8.87
N SER A 233 9.96 0.14 8.74
CA SER A 233 9.75 -1.12 8.04
C SER A 233 10.17 -1.03 6.58
N GLN A 234 10.72 -2.14 6.05
CA GLN A 234 11.08 -2.27 4.62
C GLN A 234 9.86 -2.22 3.68
N VAL A 235 8.65 -2.29 4.21
CA VAL A 235 7.40 -2.12 3.46
C VAL A 235 7.31 -0.71 2.88
N PHE A 236 7.87 0.29 3.57
CA PHE A 236 7.85 1.68 3.14
C PHE A 236 9.19 2.04 2.51
N PRO A 237 9.22 2.40 1.21
CA PRO A 237 10.47 2.65 0.49
C PRO A 237 11.15 3.95 0.86
N ASP A 238 10.42 4.90 1.44
CA ASP A 238 10.91 6.22 1.80
C ASP A 238 11.42 6.29 3.25
N LYS A 239 12.23 7.30 3.54
CA LYS A 239 12.76 7.53 4.88
C LYS A 239 11.62 7.83 5.87
N ALA A 240 11.64 7.14 7.00
CA ALA A 240 10.62 7.25 8.05
C ALA A 240 10.36 8.70 8.49
N ASP A 241 11.42 9.50 8.63
CA ASP A 241 11.31 10.90 9.05
C ASP A 241 10.59 11.77 8.01
N ILE A 242 10.82 11.50 6.71
CA ILE A 242 10.14 12.22 5.61
C ILE A 242 8.66 11.92 5.63
N ILE A 243 8.29 10.63 5.75
CA ILE A 243 6.88 10.21 5.81
C ILE A 243 6.21 10.81 7.06
N ASN A 244 6.84 10.65 8.22
CA ASN A 244 6.28 11.09 9.49
C ASN A 244 6.07 12.60 9.57
N SER A 245 7.01 13.39 9.04
CA SER A 245 6.91 14.86 9.01
C SER A 245 5.94 15.40 7.95
N ASN A 246 5.48 14.56 7.02
CA ASN A 246 4.60 14.96 5.92
C ASN A 246 3.41 14.00 5.75
N LYS A 247 2.92 13.39 6.84
CA LYS A 247 1.88 12.35 6.83
C LYS A 247 0.70 12.66 5.89
N VAL A 248 0.16 13.86 5.97
CA VAL A 248 -0.99 14.29 5.15
C VAL A 248 -0.66 14.32 3.67
N LEU A 249 0.44 14.99 3.30
CA LEU A 249 0.85 15.14 1.91
C LEU A 249 1.32 13.81 1.32
N TYR A 250 2.03 13.01 2.10
CA TYR A 250 2.48 11.69 1.67
C TYR A 250 1.29 10.74 1.45
N SER A 251 0.28 10.77 2.33
CA SER A 251 -0.96 10.02 2.15
C SER A 251 -1.70 10.43 0.88
N LEU A 252 -1.77 11.73 0.60
CA LEU A 252 -2.35 12.24 -0.64
C LEU A 252 -1.60 11.70 -1.86
N MET A 253 -0.25 11.78 -1.87
CA MET A 253 0.57 11.25 -2.97
C MET A 253 0.30 9.76 -3.20
N GLN A 254 0.18 8.97 -2.14
CA GLN A 254 -0.17 7.55 -2.23
C GLN A 254 -1.60 7.31 -2.77
N ALA A 255 -2.54 8.19 -2.44
CA ALA A 255 -3.93 8.05 -2.84
C ALA A 255 -4.17 8.45 -4.30
N ILE A 256 -3.43 9.42 -4.86
CA ILE A 256 -3.65 9.93 -6.22
C ILE A 256 -3.57 8.80 -7.26
N ARG A 257 -4.63 8.67 -8.07
CA ARG A 257 -4.64 7.79 -9.23
C ARG A 257 -3.69 8.35 -10.28
N ASN A 258 -3.00 7.49 -11.00
CA ASN A 258 -2.01 7.85 -12.01
C ASN A 258 -0.70 8.46 -11.49
N LEU A 259 -0.53 8.64 -10.19
CA LEU A 259 0.75 8.95 -9.57
C LEU A 259 1.25 7.70 -8.85
N GLU A 260 2.42 7.22 -9.21
CA GLU A 260 2.98 6.01 -8.61
C GLU A 260 4.48 6.12 -8.36
N GLN A 261 4.95 5.28 -7.47
CA GLN A 261 6.36 5.16 -7.14
C GLN A 261 6.94 3.89 -7.75
N ASN A 262 8.11 4.00 -8.38
CA ASN A 262 8.81 2.84 -8.92
C ASN A 262 9.56 2.07 -7.81
N LYS A 263 10.19 0.95 -8.18
CA LYS A 263 10.93 0.09 -7.25
C LYS A 263 12.20 0.73 -6.64
N TYR A 264 12.58 1.89 -7.13
CA TYR A 264 13.73 2.67 -6.65
C TYR A 264 13.31 3.90 -5.83
N GLY A 265 12.02 4.05 -5.53
CA GLY A 265 11.50 5.15 -4.72
C GLY A 265 11.25 6.44 -5.50
N GLU A 266 11.35 6.44 -6.84
CA GLU A 266 11.07 7.62 -7.65
C GLU A 266 9.59 7.66 -8.06
N TRP A 267 9.00 8.85 -8.04
CA TRP A 267 7.62 9.13 -8.39
C TRP A 267 7.45 9.63 -9.83
N GLY A 268 6.33 9.31 -10.43
CA GLY A 268 5.95 9.80 -11.75
C GLY A 268 4.57 9.30 -12.18
N LEU A 269 4.17 9.60 -13.41
CA LEU A 269 2.89 9.12 -13.91
C LEU A 269 2.93 7.60 -14.15
N ALA A 270 1.84 6.93 -13.81
CA ALA A 270 1.72 5.46 -13.82
C ALA A 270 1.94 4.81 -15.20
N ASP A 271 1.77 5.56 -16.29
CA ASP A 271 1.99 5.11 -17.66
C ASP A 271 3.45 5.26 -18.13
N TRP A 272 4.30 5.97 -17.38
CA TRP A 272 5.70 6.13 -17.74
C TRP A 272 6.47 4.81 -17.55
N LYS A 273 7.37 4.55 -18.51
CA LYS A 273 8.19 3.33 -18.51
C LYS A 273 9.15 3.26 -17.31
N GLU A 274 9.57 4.42 -16.83
CA GLU A 274 10.40 4.57 -15.63
C GLU A 274 9.65 4.24 -14.34
N ILE A 275 8.32 4.31 -14.36
CA ILE A 275 7.45 3.98 -13.21
C ILE A 275 7.00 2.52 -13.30
N LYS A 276 6.42 2.12 -14.44
CA LYS A 276 5.95 0.74 -14.69
C LYS A 276 6.65 0.14 -15.90
N PRO A 277 7.87 -0.40 -15.75
CA PRO A 277 8.58 -1.05 -16.85
C PRO A 277 7.82 -2.29 -17.31
N LYS A 278 7.43 -2.33 -18.58
CA LYS A 278 6.66 -3.43 -19.17
C LYS A 278 7.55 -4.45 -19.92
N THR A 279 8.66 -3.99 -20.47
CA THR A 279 9.58 -4.80 -21.28
C THR A 279 10.88 -5.07 -20.52
N ILE A 280 11.63 -6.08 -20.96
CA ILE A 280 13.00 -6.31 -20.46
C ILE A 280 13.88 -5.09 -20.71
N ASN A 281 13.70 -4.45 -21.84
CA ASN A 281 14.45 -3.25 -22.22
C ASN A 281 14.19 -2.07 -21.26
N ASP A 282 12.94 -1.85 -20.85
CA ASP A 282 12.61 -0.82 -19.84
C ASP A 282 13.28 -1.12 -18.50
N LYS A 283 13.33 -2.41 -18.10
CA LYS A 283 14.00 -2.84 -16.85
C LYS A 283 15.51 -2.67 -16.89
N ILE A 284 16.15 -2.98 -18.03
CA ILE A 284 17.58 -2.75 -18.26
C ILE A 284 17.91 -1.27 -18.08
N TYR A 285 17.13 -0.40 -18.71
CA TYR A 285 17.32 1.05 -18.61
C TYR A 285 17.25 1.53 -17.16
N LEU A 286 16.23 1.12 -16.42
CA LEU A 286 16.06 1.49 -15.02
C LEU A 286 17.19 0.98 -14.12
N VAL A 287 17.64 -0.26 -14.31
CA VAL A 287 18.77 -0.83 -13.55
C VAL A 287 20.04 -0.03 -13.81
N LEU A 288 20.37 0.25 -15.07
CA LEU A 288 21.56 1.04 -15.40
C LEU A 288 21.44 2.47 -14.86
N LYS A 289 20.30 3.14 -15.07
CA LYS A 289 20.05 4.50 -14.59
C LYS A 289 20.19 4.61 -13.08
N ASN A 290 19.62 3.66 -12.34
CA ASN A 290 19.72 3.66 -10.87
C ASN A 290 21.13 3.33 -10.37
N GLN A 291 21.86 2.46 -11.09
CA GLN A 291 23.24 2.11 -10.71
C GLN A 291 24.23 3.26 -10.98
N GLY A 292 24.00 4.08 -12.03
CA GLY A 292 24.85 5.22 -12.40
C GLY A 292 26.17 4.85 -13.05
N GLU A 293 26.46 3.56 -13.27
CA GLU A 293 27.69 3.05 -13.86
C GLU A 293 27.43 1.87 -14.81
N PRO A 294 28.36 1.60 -15.76
CA PRO A 294 28.26 0.45 -16.65
C PRO A 294 28.32 -0.88 -15.91
N LEU A 295 27.50 -1.86 -16.35
CA LEU A 295 27.41 -3.19 -15.77
C LEU A 295 27.60 -4.27 -16.84
N HIS A 296 28.10 -5.44 -16.43
CA HIS A 296 28.09 -6.63 -17.25
C HIS A 296 26.65 -7.14 -17.45
N PHE A 297 26.30 -7.65 -18.64
CA PHE A 297 24.93 -8.06 -18.96
C PHE A 297 24.35 -9.13 -18.01
N THR A 298 25.20 -9.99 -17.44
CA THR A 298 24.80 -10.99 -16.43
C THR A 298 24.40 -10.32 -15.12
N ASP A 299 25.11 -9.26 -14.72
CA ASP A 299 24.83 -8.53 -13.48
C ASP A 299 23.57 -7.68 -13.63
N ILE A 300 23.33 -7.14 -14.83
CA ILE A 300 22.05 -6.49 -15.16
C ILE A 300 20.89 -7.48 -15.00
N ALA A 301 21.00 -8.70 -15.58
CA ALA A 301 19.99 -9.72 -15.46
C ALA A 301 19.73 -10.12 -13.99
N LYS A 302 20.80 -10.29 -13.20
CA LYS A 302 20.72 -10.57 -11.78
C LYS A 302 19.99 -9.46 -11.03
N LYS A 303 20.38 -8.20 -11.23
CA LYS A 303 19.75 -7.03 -10.58
C LYS A 303 18.26 -6.89 -10.96
N ILE A 304 17.86 -7.15 -12.21
CA ILE A 304 16.45 -7.18 -12.62
C ILE A 304 15.68 -8.21 -11.79
N ASN A 305 16.24 -9.39 -11.58
CA ASN A 305 15.63 -10.47 -10.82
C ASN A 305 15.58 -10.17 -9.31
N ASP A 306 16.60 -9.53 -8.77
CA ASP A 306 16.67 -9.13 -7.35
C ASP A 306 15.65 -8.04 -7.03
N VAL A 307 15.47 -7.05 -7.93
CA VAL A 307 14.47 -5.97 -7.78
C VAL A 307 13.04 -6.47 -7.89
N LYS A 308 12.82 -7.59 -8.60
CA LYS A 308 11.49 -8.20 -8.81
C LYS A 308 10.45 -7.18 -9.32
N PHE A 309 10.73 -6.53 -10.46
CA PHE A 309 9.78 -5.61 -11.08
C PHE A 309 8.40 -6.24 -11.32
N ASP A 310 8.39 -7.50 -11.72
CA ASP A 310 7.21 -8.34 -11.91
C ASP A 310 7.53 -9.82 -11.58
N LYS A 311 6.58 -10.72 -11.88
CA LYS A 311 6.73 -12.17 -11.66
C LYS A 311 7.64 -12.86 -12.68
N LYS A 312 8.12 -12.15 -13.72
CA LYS A 312 8.95 -12.73 -14.80
C LYS A 312 10.43 -12.59 -14.46
N THR A 313 11.17 -13.67 -14.64
CA THR A 313 12.63 -13.68 -14.50
C THR A 313 13.30 -13.23 -15.79
N ALA A 314 14.31 -12.38 -15.67
CA ALA A 314 15.16 -11.96 -16.79
C ALA A 314 16.25 -13.00 -17.05
N ASN A 315 16.38 -13.43 -18.32
CA ASN A 315 17.46 -14.29 -18.78
C ASN A 315 18.62 -13.44 -19.31
N ALA A 316 19.86 -13.77 -18.94
CA ALA A 316 21.05 -13.02 -19.36
C ALA A 316 21.21 -12.93 -20.89
N ALA A 317 20.86 -13.99 -21.64
CA ALA A 317 20.91 -13.97 -23.09
C ALA A 317 19.90 -12.98 -23.71
N THR A 318 18.70 -12.89 -23.14
CA THR A 318 17.67 -11.90 -23.54
C THR A 318 18.15 -10.49 -23.25
N VAL A 319 18.70 -10.26 -22.06
CA VAL A 319 19.27 -8.95 -21.67
C VAL A 319 20.39 -8.55 -22.64
N HIS A 320 21.29 -9.47 -22.98
CA HIS A 320 22.39 -9.21 -23.91
C HIS A 320 21.88 -8.83 -25.31
N ASN A 321 20.86 -9.54 -25.83
CA ASN A 321 20.26 -9.23 -27.12
C ASN A 321 19.63 -7.83 -27.14
N GLU A 322 18.87 -7.47 -26.10
CA GLU A 322 18.25 -6.14 -25.99
C GLU A 322 19.32 -5.03 -25.95
N LEU A 323 20.41 -5.24 -25.22
CA LEU A 323 21.53 -4.29 -25.11
C LEU A 323 22.24 -4.04 -26.45
N ILE A 324 22.30 -5.05 -27.34
CA ILE A 324 22.89 -4.91 -28.67
C ILE A 324 21.94 -4.18 -29.63
N LEU A 325 20.65 -4.44 -29.54
CA LEU A 325 19.65 -3.96 -30.50
C LEU A 325 19.23 -2.50 -30.25
N ASP A 326 19.31 -2.01 -29.00
CA ASP A 326 18.81 -0.68 -28.62
C ASP A 326 19.94 0.34 -28.55
N ASN A 327 19.78 1.41 -29.32
CA ASN A 327 20.75 2.51 -29.44
C ASN A 327 20.99 3.31 -28.14
N ARG A 328 20.16 3.15 -27.13
CA ARG A 328 20.34 3.79 -25.82
C ARG A 328 21.56 3.26 -25.07
N TYR A 329 21.99 2.05 -25.41
CA TYR A 329 23.13 1.40 -24.76
C TYR A 329 24.41 1.49 -25.58
N VAL A 330 25.54 1.38 -24.90
CA VAL A 330 26.86 1.38 -25.51
C VAL A 330 27.74 0.36 -24.82
N LEU A 331 28.45 -0.44 -25.64
CA LEU A 331 29.47 -1.38 -25.17
C LEU A 331 30.72 -0.57 -24.72
N VAL A 332 31.11 -0.71 -23.45
CA VAL A 332 32.27 -0.02 -22.86
C VAL A 332 33.40 -0.99 -22.49
N GLY A 333 33.13 -2.31 -22.47
CA GLY A 333 34.09 -3.36 -22.16
C GLY A 333 33.54 -4.72 -22.60
N ARG A 334 34.27 -5.80 -22.41
CA ARG A 334 33.83 -7.17 -22.81
C ARG A 334 32.54 -7.55 -22.06
N GLY A 335 31.39 -7.49 -22.75
CA GLY A 335 30.07 -7.76 -22.19
C GLY A 335 29.53 -6.70 -21.19
N VAL A 336 30.22 -5.55 -21.07
CA VAL A 336 29.89 -4.47 -20.16
C VAL A 336 29.22 -3.35 -20.95
N TYR A 337 28.04 -2.93 -20.50
CA TYR A 337 27.21 -1.93 -21.17
C TYR A 337 26.88 -0.77 -20.23
N GLY A 338 26.79 0.44 -20.79
CA GLY A 338 26.35 1.65 -20.11
C GLY A 338 25.33 2.39 -20.93
N LEU A 339 24.73 3.43 -20.37
CA LEU A 339 23.83 4.32 -21.10
C LEU A 339 24.64 5.24 -22.03
N ARG A 340 24.16 5.41 -23.26
CA ARG A 340 24.81 6.29 -24.25
C ARG A 340 24.85 7.74 -23.78
N GLU A 341 23.83 8.17 -23.05
CA GLU A 341 23.73 9.52 -22.47
C GLU A 341 24.84 9.84 -21.44
N TRP A 342 25.53 8.83 -20.91
CA TRP A 342 26.69 9.06 -20.02
C TRP A 342 27.98 9.40 -20.78
N LYS A 343 28.02 9.14 -22.09
CA LYS A 343 29.14 9.59 -22.93
C LYS A 343 28.87 11.05 -23.29
N LYS A 344 29.49 11.97 -22.55
CA LYS A 344 29.64 13.37 -22.95
C LYS A 344 30.72 13.50 -23.99
#